data_02fd7eedd23cee41c0a7169f683bec04
#
_entry.id   02fd7eedd23cee41c0a7169f683bec04
#
_cell.length_a   1.000
_cell.length_b   1.000
_cell.length_c   1.000
_cell.angle_alpha   90.00
_cell.angle_beta   90.00
_cell.angle_gamma   90.00
#
_symmetry.space_group_name_H-M   'P 1'
#
loop_
_entity.id
_entity.type
_entity.pdbx_description
1 polymer ?
#
loop_
_entity_poly.entity_id
_entity_poly.type
_entity_poly.pdbx_seq_one_letter_code
_entity_poly.pdbx_strand_id
1 'polypeptide(L)' 'MHMKVMAEQFAVQGEKLTHTPTGSTFWLGEKDVVCCEGGRLHLETGDDYKLDELKDQAWRILATERKSIT' A
#
# COMPACT_ATOMS: atom_id res chain seq x y z
N MET A 1 2.20 6.73 17.78
CA MET A 1 2.06 7.95 16.98
C MET A 1 1.57 7.61 15.58
N HIS A 2 0.58 8.34 15.10
CA HIS A 2 0.03 8.12 13.76
C HIS A 2 0.99 8.65 12.69
N MET A 3 1.42 7.78 11.79
CA MET A 3 2.33 8.13 10.71
C MET A 3 1.58 8.42 9.42
N LYS A 4 2.05 9.41 8.68
CA LYS A 4 1.46 9.75 7.40
C LYS A 4 1.91 8.74 6.34
N VAL A 5 0.95 8.22 5.55
CA VAL A 5 1.25 7.33 4.43
C VAL A 5 1.71 8.16 3.24
N MET A 6 2.85 7.80 2.67
CA MET A 6 3.43 8.50 1.53
C MET A 6 3.72 7.53 0.39
N ALA A 7 3.53 8.00 -0.85
CA ALA A 7 3.75 7.17 -2.04
C ALA A 7 5.17 6.59 -2.10
N GLU A 8 6.16 7.35 -1.69
CA GLU A 8 7.56 6.93 -1.71
C GLU A 8 7.89 5.79 -0.74
N GLN A 9 6.96 5.46 0.17
CA GLN A 9 7.12 4.35 1.10
C GLN A 9 6.74 3.01 0.46
N PHE A 10 6.23 3.04 -0.77
CA PHE A 10 5.80 1.84 -1.49
C PHE A 10 6.82 1.42 -2.52
N ALA A 11 7.05 0.10 -2.60
CA ALA A 11 7.91 -0.49 -3.61
C ALA A 11 7.06 -1.31 -4.57
N VAL A 12 7.18 -1.04 -5.88
CA VAL A 12 6.43 -1.77 -6.91
C VAL A 12 7.17 -3.05 -7.26
N GLN A 13 6.48 -4.18 -7.20
CA GLN A 13 7.03 -5.48 -7.56
C GLN A 13 6.05 -6.21 -8.49
N GLY A 14 6.23 -6.03 -9.80
CA GLY A 14 5.31 -6.60 -10.79
C GLY A 14 3.92 -6.00 -10.63
N GLU A 15 2.93 -6.83 -10.36
CA GLU A 15 1.55 -6.39 -10.17
C GLU A 15 1.23 -6.06 -8.71
N LYS A 16 2.22 -6.20 -7.83
CA LYS A 16 2.03 -5.99 -6.39
C LYS A 16 2.81 -4.78 -5.91
N LEU A 17 2.34 -4.25 -4.79
CA LEU A 17 2.93 -3.07 -4.17
C LEU A 17 3.18 -3.39 -2.70
N THR A 18 4.39 -3.11 -2.22
CA THR A 18 4.75 -3.37 -0.82
C THR A 18 4.97 -2.06 -0.08
N HIS A 19 4.28 -1.89 1.04
CA HIS A 19 4.52 -0.76 1.94
C HIS A 19 5.69 -1.14 2.84
N THR A 20 6.86 -0.59 2.54
CA THR A 20 8.10 -1.00 3.21
C THR A 20 8.11 -0.85 4.74
N PRO A 21 7.57 0.23 5.32
CA PRO A 21 7.57 0.36 6.78
C PRO A 21 6.77 -0.71 7.51
N THR A 22 5.64 -1.14 6.95
CA THR A 22 4.78 -2.16 7.58
C THR A 22 4.98 -3.55 7.02
N GLY A 23 5.57 -3.67 5.84
CA GLY A 23 5.70 -4.94 5.15
C GLY A 23 4.40 -5.43 4.50
N SER A 24 3.37 -4.60 4.49
CA SER A 24 2.08 -4.96 3.88
C SER A 24 2.19 -5.00 2.36
N THR A 25 1.54 -5.99 1.74
CA THR A 25 1.51 -6.14 0.29
C THR A 25 0.11 -5.83 -0.22
N PHE A 26 0.04 -5.05 -1.29
CA PHE A 26 -1.24 -4.62 -1.89
C PHE A 26 -1.27 -4.97 -3.37
N TRP A 27 -2.45 -5.27 -3.89
CA TRP A 27 -2.65 -5.51 -5.32
C TRP A 27 -4.10 -5.21 -5.68
N LEU A 28 -4.37 -5.02 -6.96
CA LEU A 28 -5.74 -4.83 -7.45
C LEU A 28 -6.35 -6.19 -7.78
N GLY A 29 -7.43 -6.53 -7.11
CA GLY A 29 -8.22 -7.72 -7.39
C GLY A 29 -9.29 -7.44 -8.43
N GLU A 30 -10.34 -8.26 -8.44
CA GLU A 30 -11.46 -8.06 -9.34
C GLU A 30 -12.15 -6.74 -9.09
N LYS A 31 -12.63 -6.09 -10.16
CA LYS A 31 -13.34 -4.81 -10.11
C LYS A 31 -12.51 -3.70 -9.48
N ASP A 32 -11.19 -3.78 -9.62
CA ASP A 32 -10.25 -2.79 -9.10
C ASP A 32 -10.33 -2.58 -7.57
N VAL A 33 -10.69 -3.62 -6.85
CA VAL A 33 -10.69 -3.59 -5.39
C VAL A 33 -9.27 -3.83 -4.88
N VAL A 34 -8.80 -2.98 -3.97
CA VAL A 34 -7.48 -3.14 -3.39
C VAL A 34 -7.50 -4.29 -2.38
N CYS A 35 -6.64 -5.27 -2.62
CA CYS A 35 -6.44 -6.39 -1.69
C CYS A 35 -5.18 -6.14 -0.89
N CYS A 36 -5.15 -6.63 0.34
CA CYS A 36 -4.03 -6.43 1.25
C CYS A 36 -3.69 -7.74 1.95
N GLU A 37 -2.41 -8.01 2.11
CA GLU A 37 -1.95 -9.21 2.82
C GLU A 37 -0.71 -8.89 3.64
N GLY A 38 -0.65 -9.45 4.84
CA GLY A 38 0.51 -9.34 5.72
C GLY A 38 0.71 -7.95 6.31
N GLY A 39 1.90 -7.77 6.88
CA GLY A 39 2.30 -6.49 7.44
C GLY A 39 1.82 -6.25 8.87
N ARG A 40 2.35 -5.18 9.47
CA ARG A 40 1.99 -4.75 10.81
C ARG A 40 1.70 -3.27 10.79
N LEU A 41 0.47 -2.90 11.20
CA LEU A 41 0.07 -1.50 11.25
C LEU A 41 0.67 -0.77 12.45
N HIS A 42 0.93 -1.52 13.54
CA HIS A 42 1.57 -0.98 14.74
C HIS A 42 3.03 -1.43 14.76
N LEU A 43 3.93 -0.47 14.73
CA LEU A 43 5.37 -0.75 14.74
C LEU A 43 5.89 -0.76 16.18
N GLU A 44 6.97 -1.50 16.41
CA GLU A 44 7.61 -1.58 17.73
C GLU A 44 8.12 -0.22 18.21
N THR A 45 8.34 0.70 17.28
CA THR A 45 8.76 2.07 17.58
C THR A 45 7.64 2.94 18.13
N GLY A 46 6.40 2.41 18.16
CA GLY A 46 5.23 3.17 18.59
C GLY A 46 4.53 3.92 17.47
N ASP A 47 5.00 3.77 16.25
CA ASP A 47 4.38 4.41 15.08
C ASP A 47 3.24 3.55 14.55
N ASP A 48 2.14 4.19 14.17
CA ASP A 48 0.95 3.52 13.67
C ASP A 48 0.60 4.02 12.27
N TYR A 49 0.10 3.09 11.44
CA TYR A 49 -0.44 3.42 10.14
C TYR A 49 -1.91 3.00 10.09
N LYS A 50 -2.74 3.80 9.42
CA LYS A 50 -4.15 3.47 9.25
C LYS A 50 -4.33 2.68 7.95
N LEU A 51 -5.03 1.56 8.05
CA LEU A 51 -5.25 0.69 6.90
C LEU A 51 -5.98 1.42 5.76
N ASP A 52 -6.96 2.26 6.09
CA ASP A 52 -7.71 3.02 5.09
C ASP A 52 -6.80 3.94 4.28
N GLU A 53 -5.86 4.59 4.94
CA GLU A 53 -4.90 5.47 4.27
C GLU A 53 -3.93 4.67 3.40
N LEU A 54 -3.50 3.50 3.88
CA LEU A 54 -2.63 2.61 3.11
C LEU A 54 -3.34 2.13 1.85
N LYS A 55 -4.58 1.70 1.97
CA LYS A 55 -5.37 1.22 0.83
C LYS A 55 -5.62 2.33 -0.19
N ASP A 56 -5.94 3.54 0.29
CA ASP A 56 -6.19 4.67 -0.60
C ASP A 56 -4.94 5.02 -1.41
N GLN A 57 -3.81 5.13 -0.74
CA GLN A 57 -2.55 5.44 -1.41
C GLN A 57 -2.12 4.32 -2.36
N ALA A 58 -2.28 3.06 -1.93
CA ALA A 58 -1.97 1.91 -2.76
C ALA A 58 -2.83 1.89 -4.03
N TRP A 59 -4.12 2.18 -3.89
CA TRP A 59 -5.03 2.23 -5.03
C TRP A 59 -4.58 3.27 -6.05
N ARG A 60 -4.19 4.46 -5.58
CA ARG A 60 -3.72 5.54 -6.46
C ARG A 60 -2.49 5.13 -7.24
N ILE A 61 -1.53 4.49 -6.58
CA ILE A 61 -0.30 4.03 -7.23
C ILE A 61 -0.60 2.92 -8.24
N LEU A 62 -1.37 1.91 -7.82
CA LEU A 62 -1.70 0.77 -8.67
C LEU A 62 -2.53 1.19 -9.88
N ALA A 63 -3.46 2.10 -9.70
CA ALA A 63 -4.27 2.62 -10.80
C ALA A 63 -3.42 3.38 -11.81
N THR A 64 -2.45 4.17 -11.33
CA THR A 64 -1.53 4.92 -12.19
C THR A 64 -0.64 3.97 -12.97
N GLU A 65 -0.07 2.95 -12.33
CA GLU A 65 0.74 1.95 -13.00
C GLU A 65 -0.05 1.20 -14.07
N ARG A 66 -1.30 0.86 -13.76
CA ARG A 66 -2.16 0.16 -14.70
C ARG A 66 -2.46 1.00 -15.94
N LYS A 67 -2.64 2.31 -15.77
CA LYS A 67 -2.88 3.22 -16.89
C LYS A 67 -1.64 3.43 -17.74
N SER A 68 -0.46 3.38 -17.14
CA SER A 68 0.79 3.60 -17.87
C SER A 68 1.17 2.43 -18.77
N ILE A 69 0.55 1.27 -18.60
CA ILE A 69 0.82 0.08 -19.40
C ILE A 69 0.01 0.07 -20.70
N THR A 70 -1.02 0.87 -20.79
CA THR A 70 -1.82 0.97 -22.02
C THR A 70 -1.36 2.15 -22.91
#